data_dbd90c81f60ec809a1d02fc22115c7e2
#
_entry.id   dbd90c81f60ec809a1d02fc22115c7e2
#
_cell.length_a   1.000
_cell.length_b   1.000
_cell.length_c   1.000
_cell.angle_alpha   90.00
_cell.angle_beta   90.00
_cell.angle_gamma   90.00
#
_symmetry.space_group_name_H-M   'P 1'
#
loop_
_entity.id
_entity.type
_entity.pdbx_description
1 polymer ?
#
loop_
_entity_poly.entity_id
_entity_poly.type
_entity_poly.pdbx_seq_one_letter_code
_entity_poly.pdbx_strand_id
1 'polypeptide(L)'
;MILYMFFMSLGIVHFLGVSKKQGTIAIYCLGVADALLFVDPPVADLRFYDTWFCWAIVQLIVNLALFACLVKEYFHKADKSVWLYVGAILPLVAFGVDAAMTGLGIWKGGVISGCVFVILFAVTMVVVLRIIPGGINAAEKAKELELQRSRLEAEKSIVEAELKESRISLMLSQIKPHFIYNTLGTIERMCLKDPEKAFNLVRNFSLYLRGNFSELESVTPIRFREELKHVEYYANIEKVRFPDMSIEYDIEATEFVLPALSVQPLVENAIKHGLMRLETGGTVVVRSYETMTHFCVEVKDDGVGFDTSLPVDGKKHVGLRNIRGRLKAMVNGELVLESQPGVGTKAVIMIPKEVPA
;
A
#
# COMPACT_ATOMS: atom_id res chain seq x y z
N MET A 1 28.10 46.84 20.33
CA MET A 1 29.00 45.93 19.62
C MET A 1 28.97 44.51 20.21
N ILE A 2 29.22 44.33 21.50
CA ILE A 2 29.23 43.04 22.21
C ILE A 2 27.89 42.32 22.07
N LEU A 3 26.75 42.99 22.29
CA LEU A 3 25.40 42.42 22.13
C LEU A 3 25.15 41.92 20.70
N TYR A 4 25.65 42.63 19.70
CA TYR A 4 25.53 42.23 18.29
C TYR A 4 26.34 40.96 18.00
N MET A 5 27.56 40.88 18.51
CA MET A 5 28.42 39.70 18.33
C MET A 5 27.80 38.46 19.01
N PHE A 6 27.21 38.64 20.19
CA PHE A 6 26.47 37.61 20.91
C PHE A 6 25.28 37.08 20.09
N PHE A 7 24.42 37.96 19.56
CA PHE A 7 23.28 37.55 18.76
C PHE A 7 23.69 36.89 17.44
N MET A 8 24.80 37.28 16.81
CA MET A 8 25.33 36.63 15.61
C MET A 8 25.83 35.21 15.91
N SER A 9 26.60 35.06 17.00
CA SER A 9 27.06 33.74 17.45
C SER A 9 25.89 32.81 17.79
N LEU A 10 24.84 33.35 18.42
CA LEU A 10 23.60 32.65 18.73
C LEU A 10 22.87 32.18 17.48
N GLY A 11 22.74 33.04 16.47
CA GLY A 11 22.13 32.71 15.18
C GLY A 11 22.86 31.62 14.44
N ILE A 12 24.17 31.64 14.42
CA ILE A 12 25.02 30.61 13.77
C ILE A 12 24.89 29.28 14.50
N VAL A 13 24.91 29.24 15.83
CA VAL A 13 24.74 28.02 16.63
C VAL A 13 23.35 27.39 16.40
N HIS A 14 22.32 28.23 16.31
CA HIS A 14 20.94 27.76 16.03
C HIS A 14 20.81 27.18 14.62
N PHE A 15 21.45 27.83 13.66
CA PHE A 15 21.43 27.37 12.25
C PHE A 15 22.16 26.05 12.03
N LEU A 16 23.31 25.84 12.69
CA LEU A 16 24.10 24.62 12.54
C LEU A 16 23.38 23.35 13.02
N GLY A 17 22.16 23.47 13.59
CA GLY A 17 21.39 22.30 14.03
C GLY A 17 22.11 21.49 15.09
N VAL A 18 23.06 22.12 15.82
CA VAL A 18 23.78 21.51 16.94
C VAL A 18 22.74 21.05 17.95
N SER A 19 22.87 19.82 18.46
CA SER A 19 21.89 19.24 19.37
C SER A 19 21.53 20.29 20.44
N LYS A 20 20.22 20.40 20.77
CA LYS A 20 19.69 21.45 21.69
C LYS A 20 20.54 21.63 22.94
N LYS A 21 21.15 20.53 23.41
CA LYS A 21 22.00 20.50 24.62
C LYS A 21 23.40 21.13 24.40
N GLN A 22 24.05 20.84 23.26
CA GLN A 22 25.37 21.37 22.92
C GLN A 22 25.30 22.84 22.50
N GLY A 23 24.25 23.22 21.74
CA GLY A 23 23.96 24.59 21.37
C GLY A 23 23.73 25.48 22.61
N THR A 24 22.95 25.01 23.58
CA THR A 24 22.67 25.74 24.83
C THR A 24 23.95 25.93 25.66
N ILE A 25 24.81 24.91 25.75
CA ILE A 25 26.11 25.03 26.45
C ILE A 25 27.01 26.06 25.78
N ALA A 26 27.12 26.04 24.45
CA ALA A 26 27.93 27.00 23.69
C ALA A 26 27.43 28.47 23.91
N ILE A 27 26.10 28.65 23.93
CA ILE A 27 25.46 29.94 24.21
C ILE A 27 25.79 30.44 25.61
N TYR A 28 25.68 29.59 26.64
CA TYR A 28 26.03 29.95 28.01
C TYR A 28 27.52 30.28 28.16
N CYS A 29 28.42 29.49 27.54
CA CYS A 29 29.85 29.76 27.58
C CYS A 29 30.21 31.12 26.93
N LEU A 30 29.59 31.44 25.77
CA LEU A 30 29.74 32.73 25.11
C LEU A 30 29.19 33.88 25.98
N GLY A 31 27.99 33.70 26.54
CA GLY A 31 27.38 34.70 27.43
C GLY A 31 28.17 34.97 28.73
N VAL A 32 28.73 33.90 29.31
CA VAL A 32 29.61 34.01 30.47
C VAL A 32 30.94 34.72 30.12
N ALA A 33 31.54 34.37 28.96
CA ALA A 33 32.74 35.03 28.48
C ALA A 33 32.50 36.52 28.24
N ASP A 34 31.38 36.91 27.61
CA ASP A 34 30.99 38.29 27.38
C ASP A 34 30.70 39.02 28.72
N ALA A 35 30.06 38.37 29.70
CA ALA A 35 29.77 38.93 30.99
C ALA A 35 31.04 39.15 31.85
N LEU A 36 31.99 38.21 31.80
CA LEU A 36 33.29 38.34 32.50
C LEU A 36 34.13 39.52 31.98
N LEU A 37 33.95 39.90 30.72
CA LEU A 37 34.60 41.04 30.10
C LEU A 37 33.96 42.38 30.51
N PHE A 38 32.73 42.35 31.05
CA PHE A 38 32.04 43.55 31.58
C PHE A 38 32.33 43.85 33.07
N VAL A 39 32.88 42.86 33.79
CA VAL A 39 33.32 43.05 35.16
C VAL A 39 34.66 43.77 35.09
N ASP A 40 34.61 45.08 35.21
CA ASP A 40 35.77 45.93 35.31
C ASP A 40 36.56 45.51 36.58
N PRO A 41 37.75 44.89 36.45
CA PRO A 41 38.52 44.54 37.63
C PRO A 41 39.02 45.84 38.23
N PRO A 42 38.88 46.08 39.56
CA PRO A 42 39.44 47.20 40.21
C PRO A 42 40.97 47.09 40.42
N VAL A 43 41.66 46.80 39.29
CA VAL A 43 43.12 46.71 39.27
C VAL A 43 43.63 47.90 38.48
N ALA A 44 44.04 48.88 39.14
CA ALA A 44 44.35 50.25 38.70
C ALA A 44 45.51 50.41 37.70
N ASP A 45 46.04 49.34 37.04
CA ASP A 45 47.21 49.46 36.19
C ASP A 45 47.15 48.64 34.86
N LEU A 46 46.09 47.98 34.58
CA LEU A 46 45.95 47.34 33.25
C LEU A 46 45.34 48.37 32.29
N ARG A 47 46.12 48.83 31.32
CA ARG A 47 45.68 49.77 30.29
C ARG A 47 44.49 49.16 29.56
N PHE A 48 43.42 49.93 29.38
CA PHE A 48 42.21 49.59 28.64
C PHE A 48 42.49 48.87 27.28
N TYR A 49 43.60 49.15 26.66
CA TYR A 49 44.10 48.55 25.43
C TYR A 49 44.45 47.05 25.58
N ASP A 50 44.93 46.59 26.69
CA ASP A 50 45.40 45.22 26.89
C ASP A 50 44.20 44.26 27.03
N THR A 51 43.13 44.70 27.68
CA THR A 51 41.91 43.94 27.81
C THR A 51 41.16 43.84 26.48
N TRP A 52 41.14 44.88 25.67
CA TRP A 52 40.60 44.90 24.33
C TRP A 52 41.35 43.96 23.37
N PHE A 53 42.67 43.93 23.47
CA PHE A 53 43.52 43.09 22.68
C PHE A 53 43.27 41.58 22.98
N CYS A 54 43.22 41.20 24.25
CA CYS A 54 42.91 39.85 24.67
C CYS A 54 41.53 39.43 24.18
N TRP A 55 40.54 40.33 24.29
CA TRP A 55 39.18 40.06 23.81
C TRP A 55 39.13 39.87 22.27
N ALA A 56 39.83 40.70 21.51
CA ALA A 56 39.90 40.58 20.05
C ALA A 56 40.50 39.23 19.61
N ILE A 57 41.52 38.74 20.31
CA ILE A 57 42.11 37.42 20.04
C ILE A 57 41.12 36.28 20.33
N VAL A 58 40.45 36.34 21.49
CA VAL A 58 39.43 35.32 21.85
C VAL A 58 38.33 35.28 20.80
N GLN A 59 37.82 36.44 20.39
CA GLN A 59 36.77 36.53 19.36
C GLN A 59 37.24 36.04 18.00
N LEU A 60 38.49 36.34 17.62
CA LEU A 60 39.07 35.79 16.37
C LEU A 60 39.13 34.29 16.41
N ILE A 61 39.57 33.67 17.51
CA ILE A 61 39.60 32.23 17.68
C ILE A 61 38.22 31.59 17.55
N VAL A 62 37.21 32.18 18.21
CA VAL A 62 35.81 31.72 18.14
C VAL A 62 35.27 31.81 16.71
N ASN A 63 35.52 32.91 16.00
CA ASN A 63 35.06 33.07 14.62
C ASN A 63 35.77 32.13 13.66
N LEU A 64 37.06 31.84 13.84
CA LEU A 64 37.76 30.83 13.06
C LEU A 64 37.24 29.43 13.31
N ALA A 65 36.92 29.09 14.55
CA ALA A 65 36.30 27.77 14.87
C ALA A 65 34.92 27.65 14.25
N LEU A 66 34.08 28.68 14.30
CA LEU A 66 32.77 28.72 13.66
C LEU A 66 32.90 28.59 12.13
N PHE A 67 33.88 29.28 11.52
CA PHE A 67 34.17 29.17 10.09
C PHE A 67 34.57 27.74 9.70
N ALA A 68 35.44 27.11 10.48
CA ALA A 68 35.83 25.71 10.23
C ALA A 68 34.63 24.74 10.33
N CYS A 69 33.74 24.96 11.30
CA CYS A 69 32.49 24.17 11.41
C CYS A 69 31.57 24.36 10.20
N LEU A 70 31.39 25.60 9.71
CA LEU A 70 30.59 25.88 8.51
C LEU A 70 31.18 25.26 7.24
N VAL A 71 32.49 25.30 7.08
CA VAL A 71 33.18 24.66 5.96
C VAL A 71 32.95 23.15 5.99
N LYS A 72 33.06 22.52 7.17
CA LYS A 72 32.79 21.10 7.34
C LYS A 72 31.35 20.75 6.98
N GLU A 73 30.36 21.53 7.42
CA GLU A 73 28.95 21.34 7.12
C GLU A 73 28.65 21.50 5.63
N TYR A 74 29.31 22.47 4.95
CA TYR A 74 29.22 22.66 3.51
C TYR A 74 29.65 21.40 2.73
N PHE A 75 30.77 20.81 3.08
CA PHE A 75 31.22 19.57 2.43
C PHE A 75 30.31 18.37 2.72
N HIS A 76 29.58 18.41 3.81
CA HIS A 76 28.70 17.30 4.19
C HIS A 76 27.30 17.39 3.53
N LYS A 77 26.72 18.59 3.39
CA LYS A 77 25.35 18.81 2.90
C LYS A 77 25.23 19.40 1.49
N ALA A 78 26.32 19.89 0.94
CA ALA A 78 26.38 20.58 -0.38
C ALA A 78 25.34 21.72 -0.54
N ASP A 79 24.98 22.40 0.55
CA ASP A 79 23.96 23.44 0.57
C ASP A 79 24.54 24.81 0.19
N LYS A 80 24.00 25.40 -0.89
CA LYS A 80 24.45 26.72 -1.39
C LYS A 80 24.20 27.88 -0.40
N SER A 81 23.33 27.72 0.57
CA SER A 81 23.05 28.73 1.60
C SER A 81 24.25 28.99 2.52
N VAL A 82 25.17 28.03 2.64
CA VAL A 82 26.40 28.13 3.44
C VAL A 82 27.27 29.30 3.00
N TRP A 83 27.30 29.66 1.71
CA TRP A 83 28.07 30.81 1.22
C TRP A 83 27.62 32.15 1.80
N LEU A 84 26.35 32.29 2.16
CA LEU A 84 25.84 33.48 2.82
C LEU A 84 26.41 33.65 4.24
N TYR A 85 26.62 32.55 4.95
CA TYR A 85 27.21 32.52 6.28
C TYR A 85 28.73 32.75 6.24
N VAL A 86 29.40 32.20 5.24
CA VAL A 86 30.81 32.47 4.95
C VAL A 86 30.99 33.96 4.71
N GLY A 87 30.10 34.58 3.92
CA GLY A 87 30.08 36.03 3.68
C GLY A 87 29.85 36.88 4.97
N ALA A 88 29.08 36.36 5.92
CA ALA A 88 28.84 37.05 7.20
C ALA A 88 30.01 36.91 8.19
N ILE A 89 30.75 35.80 8.17
CA ILE A 89 31.88 35.51 9.06
C ILE A 89 33.17 36.23 8.59
N LEU A 90 33.37 36.34 7.29
CA LEU A 90 34.59 36.95 6.73
C LEU A 90 34.85 38.39 7.22
N PRO A 91 33.85 39.28 7.29
CA PRO A 91 34.00 40.62 7.91
C PRO A 91 34.30 40.58 9.39
N LEU A 92 33.76 39.57 10.14
CA LEU A 92 34.05 39.39 11.56
C LEU A 92 35.52 39.02 11.81
N VAL A 93 36.05 38.15 10.96
CA VAL A 93 37.47 37.80 10.97
C VAL A 93 38.32 39.03 10.63
N ALA A 94 37.97 39.81 9.60
CA ALA A 94 38.64 41.02 9.20
C ALA A 94 38.65 42.08 10.32
N PHE A 95 37.53 42.25 11.04
CA PHE A 95 37.41 43.10 12.21
C PHE A 95 38.34 42.64 13.35
N GLY A 96 38.42 41.34 13.64
CA GLY A 96 39.32 40.77 14.64
C GLY A 96 40.79 41.01 14.29
N VAL A 97 41.15 40.91 13.03
CA VAL A 97 42.52 41.23 12.53
C VAL A 97 42.82 42.71 12.68
N ASP A 98 41.87 43.61 12.30
CA ASP A 98 42.04 45.08 12.45
C ASP A 98 42.27 45.45 13.91
N ALA A 99 41.47 44.90 14.81
CA ALA A 99 41.59 45.14 16.26
C ALA A 99 42.93 44.64 16.82
N ALA A 100 43.38 43.47 16.40
CA ALA A 100 44.68 42.90 16.80
C ALA A 100 45.85 43.75 16.29
N MET A 101 45.85 44.17 15.03
CA MET A 101 46.89 44.97 14.42
C MET A 101 46.99 46.36 15.03
N THR A 102 45.82 46.95 15.41
CA THR A 102 45.73 48.22 16.13
C THR A 102 46.28 48.07 17.55
N GLY A 103 45.95 46.98 18.26
CA GLY A 103 46.47 46.70 19.60
C GLY A 103 47.99 46.47 19.63
N LEU A 104 48.56 45.89 18.57
CA LEU A 104 50.00 45.72 18.40
C LEU A 104 50.70 47.03 18.01
N GLY A 105 49.98 48.14 17.76
CA GLY A 105 50.56 49.42 17.35
C GLY A 105 51.09 49.42 15.90
N ILE A 106 50.75 48.39 15.11
CA ILE A 106 51.26 48.22 13.72
C ILE A 106 50.59 49.26 12.80
N TRP A 107 49.31 49.56 13.02
CA TRP A 107 48.64 50.65 12.31
C TRP A 107 47.71 51.50 13.22
N LYS A 108 47.40 52.71 12.79
CA LYS A 108 46.46 53.58 13.48
C LYS A 108 45.07 53.28 13.00
N GLY A 109 44.37 52.38 13.72
CA GLY A 109 43.03 51.94 13.37
C GLY A 109 41.92 52.97 13.65
N GLY A 110 40.76 52.78 13.06
CA GLY A 110 39.57 53.54 13.31
C GLY A 110 38.67 53.70 12.10
N VAL A 111 39.21 53.91 10.91
CA VAL A 111 38.40 54.10 9.68
C VAL A 111 37.99 52.76 9.11
N ILE A 112 38.86 51.74 9.14
CA ILE A 112 38.59 50.42 8.60
C ILE A 112 37.53 49.72 9.45
N SER A 113 37.58 49.83 10.78
CA SER A 113 36.60 49.23 11.69
C SER A 113 35.17 49.76 11.49
N GLY A 114 35.01 51.03 11.21
CA GLY A 114 33.71 51.63 10.91
C GLY A 114 33.10 51.13 9.60
N CYS A 115 33.89 51.07 8.53
CA CYS A 115 33.47 50.58 7.23
C CYS A 115 33.10 49.07 7.30
N VAL A 116 33.92 48.29 8.00
CA VAL A 116 33.65 46.85 8.21
C VAL A 116 32.35 46.62 8.99
N PHE A 117 32.07 47.44 10.00
CA PHE A 117 30.80 47.37 10.76
C PHE A 117 29.58 47.63 9.89
N VAL A 118 29.62 48.63 9.01
CA VAL A 118 28.51 48.94 8.09
C VAL A 118 28.29 47.79 7.09
N ILE A 119 29.37 47.24 6.53
CA ILE A 119 29.29 46.11 5.62
C ILE A 119 28.70 44.90 6.34
N LEU A 120 29.15 44.58 7.53
CA LEU A 120 28.63 43.50 8.39
C LEU A 120 27.14 43.64 8.63
N PHE A 121 26.70 44.83 9.03
CA PHE A 121 25.29 45.11 9.27
C PHE A 121 24.44 44.90 8.00
N ALA A 122 24.92 45.41 6.85
CA ALA A 122 24.22 45.25 5.58
C ALA A 122 24.10 43.78 5.14
N VAL A 123 25.21 43.03 5.26
CA VAL A 123 25.21 41.58 4.91
C VAL A 123 24.28 40.82 5.85
N THR A 124 24.31 41.11 7.17
CA THR A 124 23.42 40.46 8.12
C THR A 124 21.95 40.75 7.82
N MET A 125 21.64 41.99 7.48
CA MET A 125 20.27 42.38 7.11
C MET A 125 19.78 41.67 5.88
N VAL A 126 20.64 41.53 4.84
CA VAL A 126 20.31 40.72 3.63
C VAL A 126 20.08 39.26 3.96
N VAL A 127 20.93 38.67 4.82
CA VAL A 127 20.78 37.28 5.28
C VAL A 127 19.46 37.06 5.99
N VAL A 128 19.14 37.92 6.97
CA VAL A 128 17.90 37.87 7.76
C VAL A 128 16.68 37.99 6.86
N LEU A 129 16.67 38.99 5.95
CA LEU A 129 15.52 39.27 5.08
C LEU A 129 15.32 38.22 3.99
N ARG A 130 16.36 37.50 3.57
CA ARG A 130 16.28 36.48 2.51
C ARG A 130 16.06 35.06 3.03
N ILE A 131 16.70 34.71 4.12
CA ILE A 131 16.73 33.31 4.61
C ILE A 131 15.55 32.99 5.50
N ILE A 132 15.18 33.88 6.42
CA ILE A 132 14.09 33.63 7.37
C ILE A 132 12.75 33.39 6.67
N PRO A 133 12.29 34.27 5.74
CA PRO A 133 11.05 34.02 5.01
C PRO A 133 11.10 32.75 4.16
N GLY A 134 12.24 32.47 3.52
CA GLY A 134 12.42 31.25 2.73
C GLY A 134 12.31 29.97 3.56
N GLY A 135 12.88 29.98 4.76
CA GLY A 135 12.80 28.85 5.69
C GLY A 135 11.38 28.62 6.22
N ILE A 136 10.65 29.70 6.56
CA ILE A 136 9.25 29.62 7.03
C ILE A 136 8.36 29.06 5.92
N ASN A 137 8.44 29.60 4.70
CA ASN A 137 7.65 29.14 3.57
C ASN A 137 7.95 27.67 3.21
N ALA A 138 9.21 27.25 3.30
CA ALA A 138 9.59 25.85 3.07
C ALA A 138 9.01 24.90 4.15
N ALA A 139 9.04 25.33 5.42
CA ALA A 139 8.48 24.55 6.52
C ALA A 139 6.95 24.44 6.43
N GLU A 140 6.26 25.52 6.09
CA GLU A 140 4.80 25.51 5.86
C GLU A 140 4.43 24.59 4.71
N LYS A 141 5.14 24.66 3.59
CA LYS A 141 4.91 23.80 2.43
C LYS A 141 5.19 22.33 2.72
N ALA A 142 6.22 22.04 3.50
CA ALA A 142 6.50 20.68 3.96
C ALA A 142 5.38 20.12 4.83
N LYS A 143 4.86 20.93 5.77
CA LYS A 143 3.74 20.57 6.65
C LYS A 143 2.44 20.37 5.86
N GLU A 144 2.18 21.20 4.87
CA GLU A 144 1.01 21.06 4.00
C GLU A 144 1.08 19.77 3.18
N LEU A 145 2.26 19.45 2.61
CA LEU A 145 2.49 18.22 1.87
C LEU A 145 2.33 16.98 2.74
N GLU A 146 2.82 17.01 3.97
CA GLU A 146 2.66 15.92 4.94
C GLU A 146 1.18 15.71 5.28
N LEU A 147 0.42 16.80 5.48
CA LEU A 147 -1.03 16.73 5.73
C LEU A 147 -1.79 16.16 4.53
N GLN A 148 -1.44 16.58 3.31
CA GLN A 148 -2.03 16.03 2.08
C GLN A 148 -1.74 14.53 1.94
N ARG A 149 -0.50 14.12 2.21
CA ARG A 149 -0.12 12.72 2.18
C ARG A 149 -0.90 11.89 3.19
N SER A 150 -1.02 12.36 4.42
CA SER A 150 -1.81 11.69 5.47
C SER A 150 -3.29 11.55 5.08
N ARG A 151 -3.89 12.58 4.44
CA ARG A 151 -5.27 12.51 3.93
C ARG A 151 -5.43 11.48 2.84
N LEU A 152 -4.51 11.43 1.87
CA LEU A 152 -4.54 10.46 0.79
C LEU A 152 -4.37 9.02 1.29
N GLU A 153 -3.52 8.80 2.29
CA GLU A 153 -3.34 7.48 2.93
C GLU A 153 -4.62 7.04 3.67
N ALA A 154 -5.29 7.96 4.37
CA ALA A 154 -6.57 7.69 5.02
C ALA A 154 -7.68 7.39 4.01
N GLU A 155 -7.82 8.17 2.94
CA GLU A 155 -8.79 7.95 1.87
C GLU A 155 -8.56 6.60 1.17
N LYS A 156 -7.30 6.28 0.86
CA LYS A 156 -6.92 4.98 0.31
C LYS A 156 -7.35 3.82 1.21
N SER A 157 -7.13 3.94 2.52
CA SER A 157 -7.53 2.93 3.50
C SER A 157 -9.06 2.72 3.54
N ILE A 158 -9.84 3.78 3.42
CA ILE A 158 -11.31 3.71 3.36
C ILE A 158 -11.75 2.98 2.09
N VAL A 159 -11.22 3.38 0.93
CA VAL A 159 -11.56 2.75 -0.35
C VAL A 159 -11.18 1.25 -0.38
N GLU A 160 -10.03 0.89 0.19
CA GLU A 160 -9.63 -0.51 0.31
C GLU A 160 -10.56 -1.31 1.22
N ALA A 161 -11.06 -0.71 2.32
CA ALA A 161 -12.03 -1.34 3.21
C ALA A 161 -13.37 -1.54 2.51
N GLU A 162 -13.90 -0.53 1.82
CA GLU A 162 -15.14 -0.61 1.04
C GLU A 162 -15.04 -1.65 -0.08
N LEU A 163 -13.90 -1.73 -0.76
CA LEU A 163 -13.66 -2.74 -1.79
C LEU A 163 -13.67 -4.16 -1.20
N LYS A 164 -13.07 -4.36 -0.03
CA LYS A 164 -13.11 -5.65 0.68
C LYS A 164 -14.53 -6.02 1.07
N GLU A 165 -15.28 -5.09 1.64
CA GLU A 165 -16.69 -5.31 2.03
C GLU A 165 -17.56 -5.65 0.81
N SER A 166 -17.39 -4.91 -0.28
CA SER A 166 -18.10 -5.18 -1.54
C SER A 166 -17.75 -6.57 -2.09
N ARG A 167 -16.47 -6.98 -2.05
CA ARG A 167 -16.05 -8.31 -2.45
C ARG A 167 -16.68 -9.40 -1.59
N ILE A 168 -16.68 -9.24 -0.26
CA ILE A 168 -17.32 -10.19 0.67
C ILE A 168 -18.81 -10.28 0.37
N SER A 169 -19.49 -9.16 0.16
CA SER A 169 -20.92 -9.13 -0.18
C SER A 169 -21.20 -9.86 -1.50
N LEU A 170 -20.39 -9.65 -2.52
CA LEU A 170 -20.49 -10.37 -3.80
C LEU A 170 -20.23 -11.87 -3.60
N MET A 171 -19.23 -12.27 -2.83
CA MET A 171 -18.95 -13.68 -2.51
C MET A 171 -20.14 -14.34 -1.81
N LEU A 172 -20.69 -13.69 -0.78
CA LEU A 172 -21.87 -14.21 -0.05
C LEU A 172 -23.10 -14.30 -0.93
N SER A 173 -23.29 -13.40 -1.90
CA SER A 173 -24.41 -13.44 -2.84
C SER A 173 -24.32 -14.61 -3.85
N GLN A 174 -23.13 -15.11 -4.14
CA GLN A 174 -22.90 -16.24 -5.03
C GLN A 174 -23.20 -17.58 -4.36
N ILE A 175 -23.05 -17.67 -3.04
CA ILE A 175 -23.51 -18.81 -2.27
C ILE A 175 -25.02 -18.65 -2.09
N LYS A 176 -25.81 -19.45 -2.77
CA LYS A 176 -27.28 -19.36 -2.69
C LYS A 176 -27.75 -19.59 -1.25
N PRO A 177 -28.28 -18.57 -0.53
CA PRO A 177 -28.64 -18.71 0.90
C PRO A 177 -29.61 -19.89 1.13
N HIS A 178 -30.51 -20.12 0.21
CA HIS A 178 -31.47 -21.23 0.24
C HIS A 178 -30.79 -22.61 0.24
N PHE A 179 -29.66 -22.77 -0.47
CA PHE A 179 -28.89 -24.02 -0.44
C PHE A 179 -28.29 -24.28 0.94
N ILE A 180 -27.74 -23.24 1.58
CA ILE A 180 -27.19 -23.32 2.94
C ILE A 180 -28.28 -23.75 3.94
N TYR A 181 -29.42 -23.05 3.96
CA TYR A 181 -30.52 -23.37 4.89
C TYR A 181 -31.05 -24.79 4.67
N ASN A 182 -31.22 -25.19 3.43
CA ASN A 182 -31.73 -26.54 3.11
C ASN A 182 -30.74 -27.63 3.52
N THR A 183 -29.44 -27.41 3.32
CA THR A 183 -28.40 -28.36 3.72
C THR A 183 -28.33 -28.48 5.24
N LEU A 184 -28.33 -27.35 5.99
CA LEU A 184 -28.36 -27.36 7.44
C LEU A 184 -29.60 -28.07 7.99
N GLY A 185 -30.79 -27.81 7.44
CA GLY A 185 -32.01 -28.52 7.84
C GLY A 185 -32.00 -30.03 7.50
N THR A 186 -31.27 -30.43 6.45
CA THR A 186 -31.05 -31.85 6.15
C THR A 186 -30.08 -32.49 7.14
N ILE A 187 -28.99 -31.79 7.50
CA ILE A 187 -28.04 -32.23 8.53
C ILE A 187 -28.79 -32.44 9.86
N GLU A 188 -29.61 -31.46 10.27
CA GLU A 188 -30.40 -31.56 11.51
C GLU A 188 -31.26 -32.83 11.55
N ARG A 189 -32.01 -33.08 10.47
CA ARG A 189 -32.82 -34.30 10.37
C ARG A 189 -32.01 -35.59 10.38
N MET A 190 -30.82 -35.60 9.74
CA MET A 190 -29.96 -36.77 9.69
C MET A 190 -29.22 -37.01 11.01
N CYS A 191 -28.97 -36.02 11.84
CA CYS A 191 -28.35 -36.20 13.17
C CYS A 191 -29.13 -37.20 14.04
N LEU A 192 -30.46 -37.21 13.92
CA LEU A 192 -31.33 -38.15 14.68
C LEU A 192 -31.57 -39.46 13.96
N LYS A 193 -31.59 -39.44 12.60
CA LYS A 193 -31.98 -40.61 11.80
C LYS A 193 -30.78 -41.48 11.42
N ASP A 194 -29.66 -40.88 11.04
CA ASP A 194 -28.47 -41.53 10.53
C ASP A 194 -27.24 -40.62 10.81
N PRO A 195 -26.64 -40.71 12.00
CA PRO A 195 -25.53 -39.84 12.39
C PRO A 195 -24.31 -39.94 11.48
N GLU A 196 -24.08 -41.11 10.87
CA GLU A 196 -22.95 -41.32 9.96
C GLU A 196 -23.15 -40.52 8.65
N LYS A 197 -24.38 -40.58 8.10
CA LYS A 197 -24.72 -39.72 6.95
C LYS A 197 -24.69 -38.24 7.30
N ALA A 198 -25.12 -37.84 8.51
CA ALA A 198 -25.02 -36.47 8.97
C ALA A 198 -23.56 -36.00 9.01
N PHE A 199 -22.65 -36.80 9.55
CA PHE A 199 -21.22 -36.52 9.59
C PHE A 199 -20.64 -36.33 8.16
N ASN A 200 -20.94 -37.25 7.25
CA ASN A 200 -20.46 -37.16 5.85
C ASN A 200 -21.06 -35.94 5.15
N LEU A 201 -22.30 -35.58 5.44
CA LEU A 201 -22.95 -34.39 4.88
C LEU A 201 -22.29 -33.08 5.38
N VAL A 202 -21.99 -32.99 6.68
CA VAL A 202 -21.24 -31.85 7.28
C VAL A 202 -19.86 -31.73 6.63
N ARG A 203 -19.16 -32.85 6.44
CA ARG A 203 -17.85 -32.87 5.82
C ARG A 203 -17.90 -32.37 4.36
N ASN A 204 -18.81 -32.90 3.55
CA ASN A 204 -18.98 -32.47 2.17
C ASN A 204 -19.39 -31.02 2.08
N PHE A 205 -20.29 -30.56 2.96
CA PHE A 205 -20.73 -29.17 3.00
C PHE A 205 -19.61 -28.22 3.39
N SER A 206 -18.76 -28.59 4.36
CA SER A 206 -17.59 -27.82 4.73
C SER A 206 -16.57 -27.70 3.58
N LEU A 207 -16.32 -28.80 2.86
CA LEU A 207 -15.41 -28.81 1.71
C LEU A 207 -15.97 -28.01 0.53
N TYR A 208 -17.27 -28.11 0.27
CA TYR A 208 -17.97 -27.31 -0.73
C TYR A 208 -17.88 -25.82 -0.44
N LEU A 209 -18.14 -25.40 0.79
CA LEU A 209 -18.04 -23.99 1.19
C LEU A 209 -16.59 -23.46 1.04
N ARG A 210 -15.62 -24.24 1.54
CA ARG A 210 -14.19 -23.86 1.45
C ARG A 210 -13.76 -23.68 0.00
N GLY A 211 -14.14 -24.58 -0.90
CA GLY A 211 -13.83 -24.49 -2.30
C GLY A 211 -14.42 -23.24 -2.95
N ASN A 212 -15.71 -23.01 -2.77
CA ASN A 212 -16.35 -21.82 -3.31
C ASN A 212 -15.69 -20.51 -2.83
N PHE A 213 -15.22 -20.44 -1.56
CA PHE A 213 -14.53 -19.24 -1.07
C PHE A 213 -13.13 -19.07 -1.65
N SER A 214 -12.33 -20.16 -1.76
CA SER A 214 -10.97 -20.07 -2.28
C SER A 214 -10.92 -19.81 -3.80
N GLU A 215 -11.89 -20.32 -4.54
CA GLU A 215 -11.94 -20.19 -6.00
C GLU A 215 -12.48 -18.84 -6.48
N LEU A 216 -13.27 -18.14 -5.66
CA LEU A 216 -13.70 -16.76 -5.92
C LEU A 216 -12.55 -15.75 -5.89
N GLU A 217 -11.49 -16.07 -5.17
CA GLU A 217 -10.26 -15.26 -5.13
C GLU A 217 -9.29 -15.59 -6.27
N SER A 218 -9.45 -16.74 -6.92
CA SER A 218 -8.55 -17.20 -7.96
C SER A 218 -8.82 -16.49 -9.30
N VAL A 219 -7.85 -15.71 -9.76
CA VAL A 219 -7.83 -15.11 -11.11
C VAL A 219 -7.23 -16.08 -12.13
N THR A 220 -6.65 -17.20 -11.69
CA THR A 220 -5.96 -18.18 -12.53
C THR A 220 -6.82 -19.42 -12.78
N PRO A 221 -6.69 -20.09 -13.95
CA PRO A 221 -7.34 -21.38 -14.19
C PRO A 221 -6.88 -22.44 -13.18
N ILE A 222 -7.80 -23.33 -12.79
CA ILE A 222 -7.53 -24.45 -11.90
C ILE A 222 -7.47 -25.77 -12.70
N ARG A 223 -6.92 -26.82 -12.11
CA ARG A 223 -6.93 -28.16 -12.72
C ARG A 223 -8.34 -28.74 -12.73
N PHE A 224 -8.71 -29.41 -13.79
CA PHE A 224 -10.03 -30.05 -13.89
C PHE A 224 -10.31 -31.04 -12.75
N ARG A 225 -9.30 -31.73 -12.24
CA ARG A 225 -9.44 -32.62 -11.05
C ARG A 225 -9.90 -31.86 -9.79
N GLU A 226 -9.55 -30.58 -9.64
CA GLU A 226 -9.97 -29.77 -8.50
C GLU A 226 -11.43 -29.37 -8.68
N GLU A 227 -11.82 -28.89 -9.85
CA GLU A 227 -13.21 -28.57 -10.19
C GLU A 227 -14.12 -29.80 -10.05
N LEU A 228 -13.67 -30.98 -10.48
CA LEU A 228 -14.42 -32.23 -10.36
C LEU A 228 -14.72 -32.58 -8.90
N LYS A 229 -13.77 -32.41 -7.99
CA LYS A 229 -14.00 -32.60 -6.53
C LYS A 229 -15.09 -31.68 -6.00
N HIS A 230 -15.14 -30.42 -6.46
CA HIS A 230 -16.20 -29.50 -6.07
C HIS A 230 -17.57 -29.93 -6.57
N VAL A 231 -17.62 -30.42 -7.79
CA VAL A 231 -18.83 -31.06 -8.36
C VAL A 231 -19.26 -32.26 -7.50
N GLU A 232 -18.33 -33.13 -7.10
CA GLU A 232 -18.61 -34.30 -6.25
C GLU A 232 -19.14 -33.89 -4.87
N TYR A 233 -18.54 -32.88 -4.23
CA TYR A 233 -19.03 -32.40 -2.93
C TYR A 233 -20.46 -31.89 -3.03
N TYR A 234 -20.76 -31.07 -4.03
CA TYR A 234 -22.12 -30.59 -4.30
C TYR A 234 -23.09 -31.74 -4.58
N ALA A 235 -22.74 -32.64 -5.45
CA ALA A 235 -23.51 -33.80 -5.83
C ALA A 235 -23.87 -34.71 -4.65
N ASN A 236 -22.88 -35.00 -3.80
CA ASN A 236 -23.08 -35.79 -2.58
C ASN A 236 -24.05 -35.13 -1.58
N ILE A 237 -24.06 -33.80 -1.49
CA ILE A 237 -25.01 -33.07 -0.66
C ILE A 237 -26.44 -33.20 -1.24
N GLU A 238 -26.59 -32.96 -2.53
CA GLU A 238 -27.90 -33.03 -3.18
C GLU A 238 -28.48 -34.46 -3.21
N LYS A 239 -27.63 -35.51 -3.35
CA LYS A 239 -28.04 -36.90 -3.31
C LYS A 239 -28.69 -37.30 -1.98
N VAL A 240 -28.26 -36.73 -0.85
CA VAL A 240 -28.92 -36.95 0.46
C VAL A 240 -30.29 -36.31 0.51
N ARG A 241 -30.48 -35.19 -0.19
CA ARG A 241 -31.75 -34.46 -0.24
C ARG A 241 -32.73 -35.06 -1.25
N PHE A 242 -32.20 -35.61 -2.34
CA PHE A 242 -32.97 -36.19 -3.45
C PHE A 242 -32.45 -37.61 -3.74
N PRO A 243 -32.90 -38.62 -2.98
CA PRO A 243 -32.40 -39.99 -3.10
C PRO A 243 -32.63 -40.64 -4.45
N ASP A 244 -33.69 -40.22 -5.16
CA ASP A 244 -34.08 -40.77 -6.49
C ASP A 244 -33.25 -40.19 -7.64
N MET A 245 -32.31 -39.29 -7.33
CA MET A 245 -31.36 -38.72 -8.30
C MET A 245 -30.11 -39.59 -8.42
N SER A 246 -29.64 -39.82 -9.66
CA SER A 246 -28.36 -40.44 -9.96
C SER A 246 -27.39 -39.45 -10.59
N ILE A 247 -26.11 -39.56 -10.21
CA ILE A 247 -25.02 -38.84 -10.89
C ILE A 247 -23.95 -39.85 -11.26
N GLU A 248 -23.63 -39.87 -12.56
CA GLU A 248 -22.65 -40.78 -13.16
C GLU A 248 -21.44 -39.94 -13.64
N TYR A 249 -20.24 -40.52 -13.47
CA TYR A 249 -18.99 -39.91 -13.88
C TYR A 249 -18.27 -40.81 -14.88
N ASP A 250 -18.07 -40.30 -16.10
CA ASP A 250 -17.32 -40.95 -17.18
C ASP A 250 -16.10 -40.08 -17.51
N ILE A 251 -15.01 -40.24 -16.74
CA ILE A 251 -13.86 -39.34 -16.71
C ILE A 251 -12.67 -39.99 -17.44
N GLU A 252 -12.47 -39.64 -18.71
CA GLU A 252 -11.36 -40.13 -19.53
C GLU A 252 -10.16 -39.15 -19.52
N ALA A 253 -10.41 -37.83 -19.57
CA ALA A 253 -9.40 -36.78 -19.59
C ALA A 253 -9.40 -35.96 -18.31
N THR A 254 -8.23 -35.75 -17.69
CA THR A 254 -8.10 -34.97 -16.42
C THR A 254 -7.00 -33.95 -16.44
N GLU A 255 -6.05 -34.04 -17.37
CA GLU A 255 -4.82 -33.22 -17.36
C GLU A 255 -4.96 -31.95 -18.18
N PHE A 256 -5.91 -31.09 -17.80
CA PHE A 256 -6.12 -29.76 -18.37
C PHE A 256 -6.62 -28.79 -17.32
N VAL A 257 -6.62 -27.51 -17.66
CA VAL A 257 -7.04 -26.40 -16.77
C VAL A 257 -8.28 -25.73 -17.34
N LEU A 258 -9.11 -25.18 -16.42
CA LEU A 258 -10.29 -24.39 -16.78
C LEU A 258 -10.53 -23.32 -15.70
N PRO A 259 -11.33 -22.29 -15.98
CA PRO A 259 -11.72 -21.33 -14.95
C PRO A 259 -12.50 -22.04 -13.84
N ALA A 260 -12.18 -21.74 -12.60
CA ALA A 260 -12.93 -22.25 -11.43
C ALA A 260 -14.43 -22.00 -11.56
N LEU A 261 -15.26 -22.89 -10.97
CA LEU A 261 -16.72 -22.79 -11.03
C LEU A 261 -17.27 -22.74 -12.48
N SER A 262 -16.71 -23.53 -13.38
CA SER A 262 -17.20 -23.66 -14.76
C SER A 262 -18.13 -24.88 -14.93
N VAL A 263 -17.82 -26.01 -14.30
CA VAL A 263 -18.58 -27.24 -14.39
C VAL A 263 -19.66 -27.33 -13.31
N GLN A 264 -19.32 -26.96 -12.07
CA GLN A 264 -20.26 -26.99 -10.92
C GLN A 264 -21.60 -26.33 -11.23
N PRO A 265 -21.68 -25.09 -11.78
CA PRO A 265 -22.97 -24.47 -12.08
C PRO A 265 -23.76 -25.17 -13.17
N LEU A 266 -23.11 -25.91 -14.09
CA LEU A 266 -23.80 -26.74 -15.10
C LEU A 266 -24.47 -27.91 -14.43
N VAL A 267 -23.77 -28.65 -13.55
CA VAL A 267 -24.33 -29.74 -12.76
C VAL A 267 -25.45 -29.24 -11.84
N GLU A 268 -25.27 -28.08 -11.22
CA GLU A 268 -26.29 -27.42 -10.40
C GLU A 268 -27.56 -27.13 -11.20
N ASN A 269 -27.41 -26.64 -12.44
CA ASN A 269 -28.55 -26.38 -13.33
C ASN A 269 -29.23 -27.69 -13.76
N ALA A 270 -28.47 -28.71 -14.11
CA ALA A 270 -28.99 -30.03 -14.45
C ALA A 270 -29.84 -30.59 -13.32
N ILE A 271 -29.36 -30.56 -12.09
CA ILE A 271 -30.12 -31.04 -10.92
C ILE A 271 -31.35 -30.19 -10.67
N LYS A 272 -31.21 -28.86 -10.53
CA LYS A 272 -32.30 -27.96 -10.10
C LYS A 272 -33.35 -27.73 -11.17
N HIS A 273 -32.94 -27.58 -12.40
CA HIS A 273 -33.82 -27.19 -13.50
C HIS A 273 -34.22 -28.38 -14.38
N GLY A 274 -33.35 -29.41 -14.45
CA GLY A 274 -33.62 -30.63 -15.11
C GLY A 274 -34.40 -31.62 -14.22
N LEU A 275 -33.72 -32.21 -13.23
CA LEU A 275 -34.22 -33.35 -12.48
C LEU A 275 -35.26 -33.06 -11.43
N MET A 276 -35.12 -31.97 -10.64
CA MET A 276 -36.06 -31.66 -9.54
C MET A 276 -37.49 -31.38 -10.00
N ARG A 277 -37.72 -31.28 -11.29
CA ARG A 277 -39.06 -31.11 -11.88
C ARG A 277 -39.68 -32.43 -12.35
N LEU A 278 -38.91 -33.52 -12.27
CA LEU A 278 -39.41 -34.85 -12.55
C LEU A 278 -39.85 -35.51 -11.25
N GLU A 279 -41.05 -36.16 -11.27
CA GLU A 279 -41.57 -36.93 -10.13
C GLU A 279 -40.82 -38.27 -9.95
N THR A 280 -40.21 -38.78 -11.00
CA THR A 280 -39.54 -40.10 -11.04
C THR A 280 -38.05 -40.08 -10.78
N GLY A 281 -37.49 -38.88 -10.44
CA GLY A 281 -36.04 -38.75 -10.40
C GLY A 281 -35.41 -38.66 -11.78
N GLY A 282 -34.09 -38.78 -11.89
CA GLY A 282 -33.36 -38.76 -13.15
C GLY A 282 -31.85 -38.84 -12.94
N THR A 283 -31.12 -38.78 -14.06
CA THR A 283 -29.67 -38.97 -14.09
C THR A 283 -28.96 -37.76 -14.67
N VAL A 284 -27.91 -37.33 -13.99
CA VAL A 284 -26.91 -36.39 -14.55
C VAL A 284 -25.63 -37.18 -14.87
N VAL A 285 -25.15 -37.06 -16.09
CA VAL A 285 -23.86 -37.65 -16.51
C VAL A 285 -22.86 -36.53 -16.67
N VAL A 286 -21.74 -36.65 -15.97
CA VAL A 286 -20.57 -35.76 -16.14
C VAL A 286 -19.49 -36.53 -16.84
N ARG A 287 -19.18 -36.14 -18.05
CA ARG A 287 -18.18 -36.81 -18.89
C ARG A 287 -17.03 -35.86 -19.21
N SER A 288 -15.79 -36.38 -19.18
CA SER A 288 -14.64 -35.65 -19.72
C SER A 288 -13.90 -36.54 -20.73
N TYR A 289 -13.58 -35.97 -21.87
CA TYR A 289 -12.88 -36.67 -22.95
C TYR A 289 -12.01 -35.71 -23.74
N GLU A 290 -11.16 -36.26 -24.60
CA GLU A 290 -10.35 -35.43 -25.50
C GLU A 290 -10.67 -35.73 -26.97
N THR A 291 -10.59 -34.68 -27.77
CA THR A 291 -10.62 -34.77 -29.23
C THR A 291 -9.23 -34.45 -29.79
N MET A 292 -9.09 -34.46 -31.10
CA MET A 292 -7.84 -34.06 -31.77
C MET A 292 -7.41 -32.63 -31.38
N THR A 293 -8.36 -31.75 -31.15
CA THR A 293 -8.12 -30.29 -30.98
C THR A 293 -8.54 -29.71 -29.62
N HIS A 294 -9.37 -30.43 -28.86
CA HIS A 294 -9.96 -29.90 -27.63
C HIS A 294 -9.99 -30.92 -26.50
N PHE A 295 -9.88 -30.47 -25.28
CA PHE A 295 -10.41 -31.15 -24.10
C PHE A 295 -11.86 -30.74 -23.91
N CYS A 296 -12.73 -31.72 -23.64
CA CYS A 296 -14.17 -31.54 -23.55
C CYS A 296 -14.67 -31.96 -22.17
N VAL A 297 -15.57 -31.16 -21.58
CA VAL A 297 -16.34 -31.55 -20.39
C VAL A 297 -17.82 -31.42 -20.73
N GLU A 298 -18.51 -32.55 -20.69
CA GLU A 298 -19.94 -32.67 -20.98
C GLU A 298 -20.71 -32.90 -19.70
N VAL A 299 -21.78 -32.12 -19.49
CA VAL A 299 -22.79 -32.33 -18.44
C VAL A 299 -24.10 -32.54 -19.15
N LYS A 300 -24.67 -33.74 -19.00
CA LYS A 300 -25.93 -34.13 -19.61
C LYS A 300 -26.94 -34.57 -18.55
N ASP A 301 -28.16 -34.09 -18.64
CA ASP A 301 -29.30 -34.54 -17.84
C ASP A 301 -30.42 -35.09 -18.72
N ASP A 302 -31.19 -36.02 -18.18
CA ASP A 302 -32.42 -36.56 -18.73
C ASP A 302 -33.68 -35.87 -18.18
N GLY A 303 -33.52 -34.62 -17.73
CA GLY A 303 -34.55 -33.80 -17.12
C GLY A 303 -35.61 -33.26 -18.09
N VAL A 304 -36.35 -32.28 -17.62
CA VAL A 304 -37.47 -31.68 -18.40
C VAL A 304 -37.03 -30.93 -19.66
N GLY A 305 -35.74 -30.56 -19.77
CA GLY A 305 -35.24 -29.74 -20.87
C GLY A 305 -35.95 -28.39 -21.02
N PHE A 306 -35.58 -27.67 -22.07
CA PHE A 306 -36.19 -26.38 -22.43
C PHE A 306 -35.98 -26.06 -23.93
N ASP A 307 -36.78 -25.16 -24.46
CA ASP A 307 -36.65 -24.72 -25.85
C ASP A 307 -35.55 -23.62 -25.93
N THR A 308 -34.50 -23.93 -26.69
CA THR A 308 -33.37 -23.04 -26.92
C THR A 308 -33.63 -21.94 -27.95
N SER A 309 -34.72 -22.05 -28.73
CA SER A 309 -35.08 -21.10 -29.79
C SER A 309 -35.81 -19.87 -29.24
N LEU A 310 -36.37 -19.97 -28.02
CA LEU A 310 -37.08 -18.87 -27.41
C LEU A 310 -36.10 -17.79 -26.92
N PRO A 311 -36.41 -16.48 -27.15
CA PRO A 311 -35.58 -15.42 -26.67
C PRO A 311 -35.46 -15.50 -25.14
N VAL A 312 -34.24 -15.69 -24.69
CA VAL A 312 -33.94 -15.93 -23.29
C VAL A 312 -34.09 -14.62 -22.53
N ASP A 313 -35.09 -14.58 -21.63
CA ASP A 313 -35.33 -13.44 -20.73
C ASP A 313 -34.03 -13.10 -19.99
N GLY A 314 -33.51 -11.88 -20.19
CA GLY A 314 -32.14 -11.48 -19.85
C GLY A 314 -31.69 -11.70 -18.40
N LYS A 315 -32.60 -12.02 -17.49
CA LYS A 315 -32.29 -12.32 -16.06
C LYS A 315 -32.00 -13.80 -15.76
N LYS A 316 -32.48 -14.74 -16.57
CA LYS A 316 -32.42 -16.19 -16.28
C LYS A 316 -31.10 -16.87 -16.60
N HIS A 317 -30.25 -16.29 -17.45
CA HIS A 317 -29.01 -16.93 -17.91
C HIS A 317 -27.72 -16.16 -17.60
N VAL A 318 -27.72 -15.32 -16.57
CA VAL A 318 -26.53 -14.58 -16.13
C VAL A 318 -25.38 -15.56 -15.79
N GLY A 319 -25.68 -16.71 -15.18
CA GLY A 319 -24.68 -17.73 -14.85
C GLY A 319 -23.97 -18.29 -16.08
N LEU A 320 -24.71 -18.72 -17.09
CA LEU A 320 -24.14 -19.30 -18.33
C LEU A 320 -23.34 -18.26 -19.13
N ARG A 321 -23.80 -16.99 -19.15
CA ARG A 321 -23.06 -15.91 -19.79
C ARG A 321 -21.73 -15.65 -19.09
N ASN A 322 -21.71 -15.68 -17.76
CA ASN A 322 -20.49 -15.51 -16.98
C ASN A 322 -19.49 -16.66 -17.22
N ILE A 323 -19.98 -17.91 -17.31
CA ILE A 323 -19.13 -19.06 -17.65
C ILE A 323 -18.52 -18.88 -19.04
N ARG A 324 -19.33 -18.53 -20.07
CA ARG A 324 -18.83 -18.27 -21.42
C ARG A 324 -17.78 -17.17 -21.45
N GLY A 325 -18.02 -16.07 -20.75
CA GLY A 325 -17.06 -14.96 -20.66
C GLY A 325 -15.73 -15.38 -20.06
N ARG A 326 -15.74 -16.12 -18.94
CA ARG A 326 -14.51 -16.63 -18.28
C ARG A 326 -13.77 -17.68 -19.12
N LEU A 327 -14.47 -18.64 -19.70
CA LEU A 327 -13.88 -19.63 -20.60
C LEU A 327 -13.15 -18.94 -21.76
N LYS A 328 -13.79 -17.98 -22.41
CA LYS A 328 -13.18 -17.24 -23.52
C LYS A 328 -11.97 -16.43 -23.09
N ALA A 329 -12.05 -15.73 -21.96
CA ALA A 329 -10.99 -14.83 -21.48
C ALA A 329 -9.76 -15.58 -20.94
N MET A 330 -9.95 -16.72 -20.26
CA MET A 330 -8.87 -17.38 -19.52
C MET A 330 -8.21 -18.53 -20.26
N VAL A 331 -8.98 -19.28 -21.05
CA VAL A 331 -8.50 -20.51 -21.73
C VAL A 331 -8.90 -20.59 -23.22
N ASN A 332 -9.40 -19.48 -23.78
CA ASN A 332 -9.94 -19.40 -25.13
C ASN A 332 -10.99 -20.51 -25.44
N GLY A 333 -11.67 -20.97 -24.38
CA GLY A 333 -12.65 -22.07 -24.47
C GLY A 333 -14.04 -21.56 -24.86
N GLU A 334 -14.92 -22.52 -25.15
CA GLU A 334 -16.31 -22.30 -25.56
C GLU A 334 -17.27 -23.15 -24.74
N LEU A 335 -18.52 -22.71 -24.61
CA LEU A 335 -19.62 -23.46 -24.00
C LEU A 335 -20.75 -23.59 -25.02
N VAL A 336 -21.03 -24.82 -25.40
CA VAL A 336 -22.16 -25.19 -26.26
C VAL A 336 -23.27 -25.76 -25.39
N LEU A 337 -24.51 -25.41 -25.68
CA LEU A 337 -25.69 -25.84 -24.94
C LEU A 337 -26.74 -26.33 -25.92
N GLU A 338 -27.19 -27.56 -25.74
CA GLU A 338 -28.27 -28.21 -26.48
C GLU A 338 -29.35 -28.65 -25.49
N SER A 339 -30.61 -28.32 -25.75
CA SER A 339 -31.72 -28.74 -24.89
C SER A 339 -32.98 -28.92 -25.72
N GLN A 340 -33.79 -29.90 -25.33
CA GLN A 340 -35.07 -30.16 -25.95
C GLN A 340 -36.11 -30.50 -24.86
N PRO A 341 -37.29 -29.88 -24.89
CA PRO A 341 -38.36 -30.17 -23.94
C PRO A 341 -38.69 -31.68 -23.88
N GLY A 342 -38.72 -32.25 -22.68
CA GLY A 342 -39.01 -33.65 -22.41
C GLY A 342 -37.86 -34.65 -22.71
N VAL A 343 -36.69 -34.17 -23.14
CA VAL A 343 -35.52 -35.00 -23.46
C VAL A 343 -34.36 -34.73 -22.48
N GLY A 344 -34.22 -33.49 -22.01
CA GLY A 344 -33.14 -33.05 -21.14
C GLY A 344 -32.24 -31.99 -21.73
N THR A 345 -31.09 -31.78 -21.10
CA THR A 345 -30.11 -30.76 -21.50
C THR A 345 -28.72 -31.35 -21.57
N LYS A 346 -27.95 -30.88 -22.55
CA LYS A 346 -26.55 -31.23 -22.75
C LYS A 346 -25.74 -29.94 -22.82
N ALA A 347 -24.79 -29.76 -21.93
CA ALA A 347 -23.84 -28.65 -21.91
C ALA A 347 -22.42 -29.18 -22.13
N VAL A 348 -21.69 -28.61 -23.08
CA VAL A 348 -20.33 -29.04 -23.41
C VAL A 348 -19.37 -27.83 -23.32
N ILE A 349 -18.40 -27.92 -22.44
CA ILE A 349 -17.25 -27.01 -22.38
C ILE A 349 -16.17 -27.59 -23.32
N MET A 350 -15.65 -26.76 -24.22
CA MET A 350 -14.56 -27.12 -25.11
C MET A 350 -13.37 -26.20 -24.86
N ILE A 351 -12.21 -26.75 -24.53
CA ILE A 351 -10.96 -26.04 -24.23
C ILE A 351 -9.94 -26.45 -25.29
N PRO A 352 -9.42 -25.52 -26.12
CA PRO A 352 -8.43 -25.85 -27.12
C PRO A 352 -7.18 -26.46 -26.48
N LYS A 353 -6.68 -27.54 -27.05
CA LYS A 353 -5.33 -28.02 -26.77
C LYS A 353 -4.37 -26.98 -27.32
N GLU A 354 -3.42 -26.50 -26.49
CA GLU A 354 -2.35 -25.63 -26.99
C GLU A 354 -1.67 -26.43 -28.12
N VAL A 355 -1.77 -25.92 -29.34
CA VAL A 355 -0.98 -26.44 -30.45
C VAL A 355 0.44 -25.96 -30.15
N PRO A 356 1.42 -26.87 -29.99
CA PRO A 356 2.82 -26.42 -29.89
C PRO A 356 3.13 -25.62 -31.16
N ALA A 357 3.57 -24.37 -30.95
CA ALA A 357 3.97 -23.46 -32.03
C ALA A 357 5.18 -23.98 -32.78
#